data_4a0f7f8d248915c2da276a095a2eb837
#
_entry.id   4a0f7f8d248915c2da276a095a2eb837
#
_cell.length_a   1.000
_cell.length_b   1.000
_cell.length_c   1.000
_cell.angle_alpha   90.00
_cell.angle_beta   90.00
_cell.angle_gamma   90.00
#
_symmetry.space_group_name_H-M   'P 1'
#
loop_
_entity.id
_entity.type
_entity.pdbx_description
1 polymer ?
#
loop_
_entity_poly.entity_id
_entity_poly.type
_entity_poly.pdbx_seq_one_letter_code
_entity_poly.pdbx_strand_id
1 'polypeptide(L)'
;QQVRNGLVGSNPTPSATIIKMSEEIRVFSYLPNPRVWKSMITAKLGKVDIKIVGDKPMNLSNWLWDFDAVKINPSELDRIEEYKRTSKRGFKGALYKTDKFLEKHPFGTVPAGFNSDGSEGIFESNSIMRAVARLSKDKSLYGDDDAFKQSRIDSFLDANLAFAREFQVYVLEINSLNKYLYKRMQSAYLFYLDGIEKALSYDKFISGNTITIADISFVCDLAQFLRERDNKQVIEEQGYELISKNFEKDFPLSLKHLKDLSKKREFKEIMSNYLDKIF
;
A
#
# COMPACT_ATOMS: atom_id res chain seq x y z
N GLN A 1 29.51 74.11 -18.47
CA GLN A 1 30.10 72.76 -18.35
C GLN A 1 28.98 71.79 -18.14
N GLN A 2 28.67 70.99 -19.20
CA GLN A 2 27.68 69.92 -19.14
C GLN A 2 28.35 68.65 -18.67
N VAL A 3 27.79 68.00 -17.65
CA VAL A 3 28.14 66.63 -17.24
C VAL A 3 27.06 65.67 -17.81
N ARG A 4 27.46 64.78 -18.70
CA ARG A 4 26.64 63.72 -19.27
C ARG A 4 26.52 62.58 -18.24
N ASN A 5 25.30 62.28 -17.80
CA ASN A 5 25.00 61.06 -17.06
C ASN A 5 24.89 59.89 -18.07
N GLY A 6 25.79 58.93 -17.95
CA GLY A 6 25.73 57.63 -18.65
C GLY A 6 24.70 56.71 -17.94
N LEU A 7 23.68 56.28 -18.69
CA LEU A 7 22.76 55.22 -18.31
C LEU A 7 23.50 53.89 -18.37
N VAL A 8 23.70 53.26 -17.23
CA VAL A 8 24.13 51.85 -17.11
C VAL A 8 22.90 50.97 -17.34
N GLY A 9 22.82 50.34 -18.48
CA GLY A 9 21.79 49.33 -18.75
C GLY A 9 21.99 48.11 -17.89
N SER A 10 21.06 47.81 -17.04
CA SER A 10 20.95 46.55 -16.31
C SER A 10 20.42 45.46 -17.26
N ASN A 11 21.27 44.51 -17.62
CA ASN A 11 20.83 43.31 -18.31
C ASN A 11 19.88 42.52 -17.40
N PRO A 12 18.72 42.06 -17.89
CA PRO A 12 17.88 41.20 -17.14
C PRO A 12 18.57 39.84 -16.99
N THR A 13 18.78 39.41 -15.75
CA THR A 13 19.23 38.07 -15.41
C THR A 13 18.21 37.06 -15.96
N PRO A 14 18.63 36.00 -16.68
CA PRO A 14 17.66 35.01 -17.13
C PRO A 14 17.00 34.36 -15.94
N SER A 15 15.68 34.48 -15.89
CA SER A 15 14.83 33.80 -14.92
C SER A 15 15.04 32.30 -15.10
N ALA A 16 15.70 31.67 -14.14
CA ALA A 16 15.81 30.22 -14.11
C ALA A 16 14.40 29.64 -14.04
N THR A 17 13.94 29.06 -15.12
CA THR A 17 12.71 28.28 -15.13
C THR A 17 12.94 27.11 -14.19
N ILE A 18 12.41 27.18 -12.97
CA ILE A 18 12.36 26.04 -12.05
C ILE A 18 11.45 25.01 -12.73
N ILE A 19 12.05 24.03 -13.38
CA ILE A 19 11.33 22.85 -13.84
C ILE A 19 10.82 22.19 -12.55
N LYS A 20 9.54 22.39 -12.24
CA LYS A 20 8.86 21.70 -11.16
C LYS A 20 8.88 20.22 -11.54
N MET A 21 9.84 19.47 -10.99
CA MET A 21 9.88 18.02 -11.13
C MET A 21 8.53 17.51 -10.64
N SER A 22 7.86 16.67 -11.43
CA SER A 22 6.63 16.04 -11.03
C SER A 22 6.87 15.30 -9.71
N GLU A 23 6.01 15.51 -8.73
CA GLU A 23 6.06 14.81 -7.45
C GLU A 23 5.66 13.35 -7.71
N GLU A 24 6.65 12.54 -8.10
CA GLU A 24 6.50 11.11 -8.35
C GLU A 24 6.77 10.32 -7.06
N ILE A 25 5.92 9.36 -6.75
CA ILE A 25 6.20 8.37 -5.70
C ILE A 25 6.71 7.10 -6.38
N ARG A 26 7.84 6.60 -5.90
CA ARG A 26 8.42 5.31 -6.32
C ARG A 26 8.12 4.27 -5.27
N VAL A 27 7.65 3.10 -5.71
CA VAL A 27 7.36 1.97 -4.80
C VAL A 27 8.07 0.72 -5.31
N PHE A 28 8.91 0.15 -4.45
CA PHE A 28 9.53 -1.15 -4.67
C PHE A 28 8.85 -2.23 -3.84
N SER A 29 8.51 -3.35 -4.49
CA SER A 29 7.85 -4.47 -3.81
C SER A 29 7.91 -5.77 -4.61
N TYR A 30 7.49 -6.88 -3.99
CA TYR A 30 7.08 -8.04 -4.80
C TYR A 30 5.75 -7.75 -5.50
N LEU A 31 5.54 -8.38 -6.67
CA LEU A 31 4.36 -8.16 -7.51
C LEU A 31 3.81 -9.50 -8.02
N PRO A 32 2.48 -9.68 -8.09
CA PRO A 32 1.46 -8.75 -7.58
C PRO A 32 1.43 -8.70 -6.04
N ASN A 33 1.08 -7.54 -5.49
CA ASN A 33 0.95 -7.36 -4.05
C ASN A 33 -0.29 -6.51 -3.72
N PRO A 34 -1.31 -7.07 -3.04
CA PRO A 34 -2.51 -6.34 -2.65
C PRO A 34 -2.23 -5.06 -1.84
N ARG A 35 -1.14 -5.04 -1.07
CA ARG A 35 -0.73 -3.84 -0.32
C ARG A 35 -0.24 -2.70 -1.22
N VAL A 36 0.30 -3.02 -2.39
CA VAL A 36 0.70 -2.02 -3.41
C VAL A 36 -0.51 -1.52 -4.19
N TRP A 37 -1.53 -2.37 -4.38
CA TRP A 37 -2.76 -1.96 -5.07
C TRP A 37 -3.44 -0.77 -4.40
N LYS A 38 -3.36 -0.63 -3.08
CA LYS A 38 -3.87 0.54 -2.36
C LYS A 38 -3.34 1.85 -2.93
N SER A 39 -2.02 1.94 -3.06
CA SER A 39 -1.36 3.14 -3.63
C SER A 39 -1.67 3.31 -5.11
N MET A 40 -1.74 2.23 -5.89
CA MET A 40 -2.05 2.28 -7.33
C MET A 40 -3.48 2.76 -7.59
N ILE A 41 -4.47 2.27 -6.83
CA ILE A 41 -5.87 2.70 -6.94
C ILE A 41 -6.00 4.17 -6.52
N THR A 42 -5.36 4.55 -5.42
CA THR A 42 -5.34 5.94 -4.95
C THR A 42 -4.72 6.87 -5.99
N ALA A 43 -3.62 6.46 -6.61
CA ALA A 43 -2.95 7.22 -7.67
C ALA A 43 -3.84 7.42 -8.89
N LYS A 44 -4.57 6.37 -9.30
CA LYS A 44 -5.54 6.49 -10.41
C LYS A 44 -6.67 7.45 -10.09
N LEU A 45 -7.30 7.32 -8.93
CA LEU A 45 -8.38 8.22 -8.48
C LEU A 45 -7.87 9.65 -8.31
N GLY A 46 -6.70 9.82 -7.71
CA GLY A 46 -6.11 11.11 -7.39
C GLY A 46 -5.33 11.77 -8.54
N LYS A 47 -5.14 11.08 -9.67
CA LYS A 47 -4.33 11.51 -10.81
C LYS A 47 -2.90 11.89 -10.39
N VAL A 48 -2.27 11.00 -9.61
CA VAL A 48 -0.89 11.12 -9.13
C VAL A 48 0.01 10.18 -9.92
N ASP A 49 1.18 10.63 -10.29
CA ASP A 49 2.19 9.80 -10.93
C ASP A 49 2.85 8.88 -9.89
N ILE A 50 2.83 7.57 -10.16
CA ILE A 50 3.44 6.55 -9.31
C ILE A 50 4.25 5.57 -10.16
N LYS A 51 5.50 5.34 -9.78
CA LYS A 51 6.36 4.33 -10.41
C LYS A 51 6.42 3.09 -9.54
N ILE A 52 5.92 1.97 -10.07
CA ILE A 52 5.95 0.68 -9.36
C ILE A 52 7.06 -0.17 -9.97
N VAL A 53 7.96 -0.66 -9.13
CA VAL A 53 9.09 -1.51 -9.51
C VAL A 53 9.11 -2.75 -8.63
N GLY A 54 9.43 -3.89 -9.23
CA GLY A 54 9.55 -5.13 -8.47
C GLY A 54 9.42 -6.39 -9.32
N ASP A 55 9.33 -7.53 -8.67
CA ASP A 55 9.29 -8.85 -9.29
C ASP A 55 8.50 -9.83 -8.40
N LYS A 56 8.36 -11.08 -8.83
CA LYS A 56 7.80 -12.15 -8.00
C LYS A 56 8.57 -12.27 -6.67
N PRO A 57 7.92 -12.71 -5.57
CA PRO A 57 8.56 -12.74 -4.24
C PRO A 57 9.93 -13.46 -4.24
N MET A 58 10.03 -14.61 -4.92
CA MET A 58 11.27 -15.41 -4.98
C MET A 58 12.40 -14.73 -5.77
N ASN A 59 12.09 -13.76 -6.60
CA ASN A 59 13.08 -13.07 -7.44
C ASN A 59 13.63 -11.79 -6.80
N LEU A 60 13.11 -11.36 -5.65
CA LEU A 60 13.59 -10.11 -5.01
C LEU A 60 15.01 -10.23 -4.47
N SER A 61 15.54 -11.43 -4.31
CA SER A 61 16.97 -11.67 -4.04
C SER A 61 17.89 -11.29 -5.21
N ASN A 62 17.34 -11.14 -6.41
CA ASN A 62 18.05 -10.74 -7.63
C ASN A 62 17.98 -9.22 -7.86
N TRP A 63 17.60 -8.45 -6.85
CA TRP A 63 17.48 -7.00 -6.90
C TRP A 63 18.38 -6.33 -5.87
N LEU A 64 19.05 -5.26 -6.27
CA LEU A 64 19.63 -4.31 -5.35
C LEU A 64 18.51 -3.39 -4.84
N TRP A 65 18.26 -3.48 -3.54
CA TRP A 65 17.21 -2.69 -2.87
C TRP A 65 17.76 -1.31 -2.57
N ASP A 66 17.25 -0.33 -3.29
CA ASP A 66 17.51 1.09 -3.12
C ASP A 66 16.23 1.87 -3.45
N PHE A 67 16.23 3.20 -3.33
CA PHE A 67 15.11 4.03 -3.77
C PHE A 67 14.84 3.87 -5.28
N ASP A 68 15.89 3.62 -6.06
CA ASP A 68 15.85 3.31 -7.48
C ASP A 68 16.23 1.84 -7.72
N ALA A 69 15.51 0.94 -7.05
CA ALA A 69 15.79 -0.49 -7.07
C ALA A 69 15.97 -1.03 -8.49
N VAL A 70 17.06 -1.79 -8.70
CA VAL A 70 17.44 -2.35 -10.00
C VAL A 70 17.74 -3.83 -9.91
N LYS A 71 17.56 -4.55 -11.03
CA LYS A 71 18.00 -5.94 -11.11
C LYS A 71 19.51 -6.02 -11.06
N ILE A 72 20.03 -6.94 -10.27
CA ILE A 72 21.46 -7.21 -10.13
C ILE A 72 21.94 -7.88 -11.42
N ASN A 73 22.99 -7.32 -12.00
CA ASN A 73 23.73 -8.00 -13.05
C ASN A 73 24.66 -9.04 -12.38
N PRO A 74 24.59 -10.33 -12.75
CA PRO A 74 25.44 -11.36 -12.17
C PRO A 74 26.94 -11.05 -12.20
N SER A 75 27.41 -10.28 -13.18
CA SER A 75 28.83 -9.85 -13.29
C SER A 75 29.23 -8.78 -12.25
N GLU A 76 28.28 -8.21 -11.51
CA GLU A 76 28.52 -7.14 -10.53
C GLU A 76 28.34 -7.64 -9.07
N LEU A 77 28.05 -8.93 -8.87
CA LEU A 77 27.80 -9.49 -7.54
C LEU A 77 28.92 -9.23 -6.55
N ASP A 78 30.18 -9.34 -6.97
CA ASP A 78 31.34 -9.10 -6.10
C ASP A 78 31.40 -7.64 -5.61
N ARG A 79 30.90 -6.68 -6.41
CA ARG A 79 30.88 -5.26 -6.07
C ARG A 79 29.81 -4.87 -5.07
N ILE A 80 28.78 -5.69 -4.96
CA ILE A 80 27.63 -5.42 -4.08
C ILE A 80 27.55 -6.41 -2.90
N GLU A 81 28.56 -7.26 -2.71
CA GLU A 81 28.59 -8.25 -1.60
C GLU A 81 28.51 -7.55 -0.22
N GLU A 82 29.03 -6.32 -0.09
CA GLU A 82 28.90 -5.49 1.12
C GLU A 82 27.45 -5.18 1.50
N TYR A 83 26.52 -5.14 0.52
CA TYR A 83 25.10 -4.88 0.73
C TYR A 83 24.29 -6.14 1.06
N LYS A 84 24.94 -7.30 1.10
CA LYS A 84 24.29 -8.56 1.42
C LYS A 84 23.80 -8.57 2.86
N ARG A 85 22.52 -8.91 3.04
CA ARG A 85 21.85 -9.00 4.34
C ARG A 85 21.08 -10.31 4.41
N THR A 86 21.16 -11.00 5.54
CA THR A 86 20.32 -12.18 5.77
C THR A 86 18.89 -11.75 6.02
N SER A 87 17.96 -12.35 5.29
CA SER A 87 16.53 -12.10 5.51
C SER A 87 16.10 -12.66 6.88
N LYS A 88 15.37 -11.85 7.65
CA LYS A 88 14.84 -12.24 8.97
C LYS A 88 13.38 -12.66 8.92
N ARG A 89 12.62 -12.25 7.91
CA ARG A 89 11.16 -12.49 7.79
C ARG A 89 10.73 -12.51 6.32
N GLY A 90 9.87 -13.47 5.96
CA GLY A 90 9.12 -13.51 4.70
C GLY A 90 9.90 -13.87 3.43
N PHE A 91 11.21 -13.76 3.44
CA PHE A 91 12.09 -14.17 2.34
C PHE A 91 13.11 -15.17 2.84
N LYS A 92 13.45 -16.16 2.01
CA LYS A 92 14.52 -17.12 2.31
C LYS A 92 15.82 -16.66 1.64
N GLY A 93 16.93 -16.74 2.36
CA GLY A 93 18.27 -16.45 1.83
C GLY A 93 18.73 -14.99 2.00
N ALA A 94 19.68 -14.61 1.17
CA ALA A 94 20.27 -13.27 1.19
C ALA A 94 19.48 -12.28 0.32
N LEU A 95 19.47 -11.03 0.79
CA LEU A 95 18.95 -9.89 0.05
C LEU A 95 20.04 -8.82 -0.02
N TYR A 96 20.11 -8.07 -1.10
CA TYR A 96 21.08 -6.99 -1.28
C TYR A 96 20.39 -5.64 -1.03
N LYS A 97 20.76 -4.97 0.08
CA LYS A 97 20.16 -3.70 0.52
C LYS A 97 21.27 -2.70 0.78
N THR A 98 21.22 -1.56 0.08
CA THR A 98 22.18 -0.48 0.32
C THR A 98 22.01 0.11 1.72
N ASP A 99 23.07 0.66 2.27
CA ASP A 99 22.99 1.37 3.57
C ASP A 99 22.09 2.59 3.45
N LYS A 100 22.10 3.27 2.30
CA LYS A 100 21.22 4.39 1.99
C LYS A 100 19.75 4.00 2.01
N PHE A 101 19.41 2.81 1.46
CA PHE A 101 18.06 2.27 1.56
C PHE A 101 17.67 2.05 3.03
N LEU A 102 18.54 1.44 3.83
CA LEU A 102 18.27 1.13 5.24
C LEU A 102 18.21 2.39 6.11
N GLU A 103 18.97 3.44 5.78
CA GLU A 103 18.88 4.75 6.43
C GLU A 103 17.48 5.35 6.28
N LYS A 104 16.91 5.30 5.06
CA LYS A 104 15.60 5.86 4.74
C LYS A 104 14.44 4.92 5.05
N HIS A 105 14.70 3.62 5.11
CA HIS A 105 13.71 2.59 5.43
C HIS A 105 14.27 1.62 6.48
N PRO A 106 14.31 2.00 7.78
CA PRO A 106 15.03 1.28 8.82
C PRO A 106 14.51 -0.15 9.07
N PHE A 107 13.26 -0.45 8.71
CA PHE A 107 12.72 -1.82 8.81
C PHE A 107 13.17 -2.72 7.64
N GLY A 108 13.64 -2.15 6.54
CA GLY A 108 14.18 -2.90 5.40
C GLY A 108 13.19 -3.90 4.80
N THR A 109 11.89 -3.58 4.79
CA THR A 109 10.79 -4.43 4.30
C THR A 109 10.22 -3.91 2.99
N VAL A 110 9.27 -4.63 2.41
CA VAL A 110 8.49 -4.20 1.24
C VAL A 110 6.99 -4.33 1.54
N PRO A 111 6.15 -3.43 0.98
CA PRO A 111 6.48 -2.35 0.03
C PRO A 111 7.29 -1.23 0.67
N ALA A 112 8.24 -0.70 -0.08
CA ALA A 112 9.05 0.46 0.27
C ALA A 112 8.72 1.61 -0.70
N GLY A 113 8.31 2.75 -0.17
CA GLY A 113 7.99 3.96 -0.93
C GLY A 113 9.10 5.00 -0.80
N PHE A 114 9.28 5.83 -1.82
CA PHE A 114 10.24 6.93 -1.83
C PHE A 114 9.69 8.09 -2.64
N ASN A 115 10.08 9.31 -2.28
CA ASN A 115 9.92 10.45 -3.17
C ASN A 115 10.86 10.34 -4.38
N SER A 116 10.71 11.24 -5.35
CA SER A 116 11.38 11.15 -6.65
C SER A 116 12.90 11.12 -6.59
N ASP A 117 13.53 11.76 -5.59
CA ASP A 117 14.99 11.85 -5.41
C ASP A 117 15.53 10.87 -4.36
N GLY A 118 14.66 10.10 -3.71
CA GLY A 118 15.04 9.13 -2.67
C GLY A 118 15.48 9.73 -1.34
N SER A 119 15.26 11.03 -1.12
CA SER A 119 15.62 11.70 0.13
C SER A 119 14.71 11.30 1.30
N GLU A 120 13.45 10.88 1.01
CA GLU A 120 12.48 10.45 1.99
C GLU A 120 11.98 9.03 1.69
N GLY A 121 12.12 8.15 2.68
CA GLY A 121 11.60 6.78 2.64
C GLY A 121 10.27 6.66 3.39
N ILE A 122 9.32 5.96 2.78
CA ILE A 122 7.97 5.74 3.32
C ILE A 122 7.74 4.23 3.43
N PHE A 123 7.40 3.77 4.60
CA PHE A 123 7.11 2.36 4.86
C PHE A 123 5.70 2.19 5.44
N GLU A 124 5.20 0.96 5.44
CA GLU A 124 3.80 0.56 5.61
C GLU A 124 2.89 1.01 4.45
N SER A 125 2.14 0.06 3.92
CA SER A 125 1.29 0.28 2.73
C SER A 125 0.27 1.40 2.91
N ASN A 126 -0.30 1.54 4.12
CA ASN A 126 -1.23 2.62 4.42
C ASN A 126 -0.55 3.99 4.43
N SER A 127 0.71 4.08 4.87
CA SER A 127 1.48 5.33 4.84
C SER A 127 1.87 5.72 3.43
N ILE A 128 2.27 4.76 2.58
CA ILE A 128 2.53 5.01 1.15
C ILE A 128 1.24 5.50 0.47
N MET A 129 0.10 4.86 0.75
CA MET A 129 -1.20 5.29 0.23
C MET A 129 -1.59 6.70 0.71
N ARG A 130 -1.34 7.05 1.99
CA ARG A 130 -1.54 8.43 2.51
C ARG A 130 -0.67 9.45 1.77
N ALA A 131 0.59 9.11 1.48
CA ALA A 131 1.47 10.00 0.73
C ALA A 131 0.90 10.27 -0.67
N VAL A 132 0.46 9.24 -1.38
CA VAL A 132 -0.22 9.39 -2.69
C VAL A 132 -1.47 10.26 -2.57
N ALA A 133 -2.31 10.03 -1.54
CA ALA A 133 -3.53 10.80 -1.35
C ALA A 133 -3.27 12.28 -1.05
N ARG A 134 -2.19 12.61 -0.30
CA ARG A 134 -1.78 13.99 -0.05
C ARG A 134 -1.32 14.73 -1.31
N LEU A 135 -0.69 14.00 -2.25
CA LEU A 135 -0.30 14.54 -3.56
C LEU A 135 -1.47 14.64 -4.54
N SER A 136 -2.59 13.97 -4.23
CA SER A 136 -3.78 13.97 -5.08
C SER A 136 -4.33 15.39 -5.30
N LYS A 137 -4.85 15.62 -6.52
CA LYS A 137 -5.65 16.80 -6.82
C LYS A 137 -7.04 16.73 -6.17
N ASP A 138 -7.56 15.53 -5.98
CA ASP A 138 -8.80 15.28 -5.25
C ASP A 138 -8.50 15.12 -3.77
N LYS A 139 -8.64 16.21 -3.01
CA LYS A 139 -8.38 16.24 -1.57
C LYS A 139 -9.40 15.45 -0.76
N SER A 140 -10.58 15.17 -1.32
CA SER A 140 -11.61 14.37 -0.64
C SER A 140 -11.16 12.96 -0.34
N LEU A 141 -10.22 12.40 -1.12
CA LEU A 141 -9.63 11.08 -0.87
C LEU A 141 -8.97 10.99 0.53
N TYR A 142 -8.54 12.12 1.09
CA TYR A 142 -7.95 12.17 2.43
C TYR A 142 -8.46 13.38 3.22
N GLY A 143 -9.79 13.58 3.24
CA GLY A 143 -10.46 14.45 4.20
C GLY A 143 -10.40 15.94 3.92
N ASP A 144 -10.24 16.38 2.66
CA ASP A 144 -10.34 17.80 2.23
C ASP A 144 -9.42 18.78 3.01
N ASP A 145 -8.24 18.33 3.42
CA ASP A 145 -7.31 19.06 4.30
C ASP A 145 -7.88 19.43 5.69
N ASP A 146 -8.99 18.79 6.10
CA ASP A 146 -9.58 18.90 7.44
C ASP A 146 -8.93 17.88 8.39
N ALA A 147 -8.29 18.35 9.45
CA ALA A 147 -7.56 17.50 10.40
C ALA A 147 -8.44 16.45 11.08
N PHE A 148 -9.70 16.75 11.39
CA PHE A 148 -10.61 15.79 12.03
C PHE A 148 -11.11 14.75 11.05
N LYS A 149 -11.41 15.09 9.80
CA LYS A 149 -11.74 14.14 8.75
C LYS A 149 -10.55 13.24 8.44
N GLN A 150 -9.33 13.78 8.35
CA GLN A 150 -8.11 13.01 8.17
C GLN A 150 -7.91 12.03 9.33
N SER A 151 -8.04 12.47 10.57
CA SER A 151 -7.91 11.61 11.75
C SER A 151 -9.01 10.54 11.80
N ARG A 152 -10.22 10.85 11.33
CA ARG A 152 -11.31 9.86 11.19
C ARG A 152 -10.94 8.78 10.18
N ILE A 153 -10.40 9.16 9.02
CA ILE A 153 -9.91 8.22 8.01
C ILE A 153 -8.76 7.37 8.59
N ASP A 154 -7.81 8.01 9.28
CA ASP A 154 -6.68 7.32 9.91
C ASP A 154 -7.12 6.29 10.94
N SER A 155 -8.17 6.56 11.71
CA SER A 155 -8.73 5.58 12.67
C SER A 155 -9.17 4.29 11.97
N PHE A 156 -9.80 4.38 10.78
CA PHE A 156 -10.15 3.18 10.00
C PHE A 156 -8.92 2.50 9.40
N LEU A 157 -7.90 3.26 8.97
CA LEU A 157 -6.66 2.69 8.45
C LEU A 157 -5.85 1.96 9.53
N ASP A 158 -5.87 2.44 10.77
CA ASP A 158 -5.19 1.81 11.89
C ASP A 158 -5.92 0.52 12.33
N ALA A 159 -7.26 0.54 12.38
CA ALA A 159 -8.06 -0.67 12.58
C ALA A 159 -7.82 -1.70 11.45
N ASN A 160 -7.76 -1.23 10.22
CA ASN A 160 -7.42 -2.07 9.06
C ASN A 160 -6.00 -2.66 9.17
N LEU A 161 -5.02 -1.89 9.63
CA LEU A 161 -3.65 -2.38 9.82
C LEU A 161 -3.60 -3.51 10.85
N ALA A 162 -4.34 -3.39 11.96
CA ALA A 162 -4.44 -4.45 12.96
C ALA A 162 -5.02 -5.74 12.35
N PHE A 163 -6.13 -5.64 11.63
CA PHE A 163 -6.72 -6.76 10.89
C PHE A 163 -5.74 -7.39 9.90
N ALA A 164 -5.08 -6.58 9.08
CA ALA A 164 -4.14 -7.04 8.05
C ALA A 164 -2.89 -7.73 8.65
N ARG A 165 -2.45 -7.33 9.84
CA ARG A 165 -1.35 -7.98 10.58
C ARG A 165 -1.75 -9.36 11.10
N GLU A 166 -2.91 -9.48 11.70
CA GLU A 166 -3.44 -10.79 12.15
C GLU A 166 -3.65 -11.73 10.97
N PHE A 167 -4.19 -11.22 9.87
CA PHE A 167 -4.34 -12.00 8.64
C PHE A 167 -2.99 -12.47 8.08
N GLN A 168 -1.97 -11.63 8.08
CA GLN A 168 -0.63 -12.04 7.62
C GLN A 168 -0.08 -13.21 8.45
N VAL A 169 -0.23 -13.17 9.76
CA VAL A 169 0.21 -14.28 10.63
C VAL A 169 -0.60 -15.54 10.35
N TYR A 170 -1.92 -15.42 10.24
CA TYR A 170 -2.82 -16.52 9.96
C TYR A 170 -2.49 -17.23 8.64
N VAL A 171 -2.30 -16.47 7.56
CA VAL A 171 -2.03 -17.06 6.23
C VAL A 171 -0.65 -17.70 6.12
N LEU A 172 0.34 -17.18 6.85
CA LEU A 172 1.69 -17.79 6.87
C LEU A 172 1.71 -19.12 7.61
N GLU A 173 0.82 -19.31 8.57
CA GLU A 173 0.68 -20.52 9.39
C GLU A 173 -0.50 -21.42 8.97
N ILE A 174 -1.08 -21.17 7.79
CA ILE A 174 -2.35 -21.81 7.38
C ILE A 174 -2.26 -23.34 7.29
N ASN A 175 -1.06 -23.89 7.06
CA ASN A 175 -0.82 -25.33 7.03
C ASN A 175 -0.57 -25.96 8.42
N SER A 176 -0.50 -25.14 9.47
CA SER A 176 -0.17 -25.56 10.84
C SER A 176 -0.93 -24.73 11.87
N LEU A 177 -2.23 -24.52 11.61
CA LEU A 177 -3.09 -23.74 12.50
C LEU A 177 -3.19 -24.36 13.88
N ASN A 178 -3.19 -23.52 14.90
CA ASN A 178 -3.57 -23.90 16.25
C ASN A 178 -4.73 -23.04 16.74
N LYS A 179 -5.38 -23.48 17.81
CA LYS A 179 -6.58 -22.81 18.37
C LYS A 179 -6.33 -21.34 18.70
N TYR A 180 -5.14 -20.98 19.14
CA TYR A 180 -4.79 -19.60 19.50
C TYR A 180 -4.74 -18.69 18.25
N LEU A 181 -4.02 -19.10 17.22
CA LEU A 181 -3.93 -18.34 15.97
C LEU A 181 -5.29 -18.20 15.29
N TYR A 182 -6.04 -19.30 15.22
CA TYR A 182 -7.39 -19.28 14.65
C TYR A 182 -8.31 -18.30 15.39
N LYS A 183 -8.35 -18.35 16.72
CA LYS A 183 -9.19 -17.46 17.53
C LYS A 183 -8.75 -15.99 17.45
N ARG A 184 -7.44 -15.73 17.38
CA ARG A 184 -6.94 -14.37 17.18
C ARG A 184 -7.42 -13.78 15.85
N MET A 185 -7.26 -14.54 14.75
CA MET A 185 -7.73 -14.09 13.44
C MET A 185 -9.25 -13.91 13.43
N GLN A 186 -10.01 -14.85 14.01
CA GLN A 186 -11.45 -14.72 14.12
C GLN A 186 -11.87 -13.44 14.87
N SER A 187 -11.21 -13.14 15.99
CA SER A 187 -11.49 -11.93 16.77
C SER A 187 -11.14 -10.66 15.99
N ALA A 188 -10.01 -10.63 15.27
CA ALA A 188 -9.62 -9.49 14.45
C ALA A 188 -10.60 -9.28 13.28
N TYR A 189 -11.05 -10.35 12.65
CA TYR A 189 -12.05 -10.31 11.58
C TYR A 189 -13.38 -9.74 12.06
N LEU A 190 -13.92 -10.25 13.16
CA LEU A 190 -15.18 -9.78 13.72
C LEU A 190 -15.09 -8.33 14.15
N PHE A 191 -14.04 -7.97 14.92
CA PHE A 191 -13.84 -6.59 15.38
C PHE A 191 -13.79 -5.60 14.21
N TYR A 192 -13.03 -5.92 13.17
CA TYR A 192 -12.89 -5.04 12.02
C TYR A 192 -14.19 -4.92 11.22
N LEU A 193 -14.84 -6.04 10.89
CA LEU A 193 -16.05 -6.01 10.07
C LEU A 193 -17.26 -5.47 10.82
N ASP A 194 -17.42 -5.72 12.12
CA ASP A 194 -18.45 -5.08 12.93
C ASP A 194 -18.35 -3.54 12.87
N GLY A 195 -17.13 -3.01 12.95
CA GLY A 195 -16.88 -1.58 12.82
C GLY A 195 -17.21 -1.03 11.44
N ILE A 196 -16.82 -1.75 10.37
CA ILE A 196 -17.12 -1.36 8.98
C ILE A 196 -18.61 -1.43 8.70
N GLU A 197 -19.27 -2.54 9.07
CA GLU A 197 -20.72 -2.72 8.90
C GLU A 197 -21.50 -1.61 9.60
N LYS A 198 -21.07 -1.26 10.81
CA LYS A 198 -21.67 -0.16 11.58
C LYS A 198 -21.46 1.19 10.89
N ALA A 199 -20.26 1.49 10.39
CA ALA A 199 -19.98 2.72 9.68
C ALA A 199 -20.86 2.85 8.42
N LEU A 200 -20.95 1.78 7.63
CA LEU A 200 -21.76 1.73 6.40
C LEU A 200 -23.29 1.76 6.67
N SER A 201 -23.74 1.52 7.90
CA SER A 201 -25.15 1.69 8.27
C SER A 201 -25.56 3.15 8.44
N TYR A 202 -24.62 4.06 8.61
CA TYR A 202 -24.87 5.51 8.75
C TYR A 202 -24.49 6.30 7.50
N ASP A 203 -23.45 5.89 6.81
CA ASP A 203 -22.85 6.64 5.71
C ASP A 203 -22.73 5.80 4.44
N LYS A 204 -22.65 6.48 3.30
CA LYS A 204 -22.50 5.82 2.00
C LYS A 204 -21.13 5.14 1.82
N PHE A 205 -20.09 5.68 2.45
CA PHE A 205 -18.73 5.16 2.47
C PHE A 205 -18.24 5.06 3.91
N ILE A 206 -17.11 4.37 4.12
CA ILE A 206 -16.62 4.03 5.47
C ILE A 206 -16.42 5.25 6.37
N SER A 207 -16.00 6.38 5.83
CA SER A 207 -15.73 7.59 6.61
C SER A 207 -16.58 8.80 6.22
N GLY A 208 -17.77 8.59 5.62
CA GLY A 208 -18.70 9.65 5.24
C GLY A 208 -19.36 9.43 3.88
N ASN A 209 -19.58 10.53 3.12
CA ASN A 209 -20.38 10.48 1.89
C ASN A 209 -19.58 10.43 0.59
N THR A 210 -18.25 10.47 0.68
CA THR A 210 -17.33 10.38 -0.46
C THR A 210 -16.35 9.22 -0.27
N ILE A 211 -15.89 8.64 -1.39
CA ILE A 211 -14.85 7.63 -1.35
C ILE A 211 -13.56 8.21 -0.77
N THR A 212 -12.93 7.46 0.12
CA THR A 212 -11.65 7.81 0.74
C THR A 212 -10.66 6.66 0.70
N ILE A 213 -9.44 6.90 1.14
CA ILE A 213 -8.43 5.83 1.25
C ILE A 213 -8.81 4.76 2.29
N ALA A 214 -9.75 5.01 3.19
CA ALA A 214 -10.30 3.97 4.08
C ALA A 214 -11.04 2.89 3.28
N ASP A 215 -11.84 3.29 2.29
CA ASP A 215 -12.58 2.40 1.39
C ASP A 215 -11.63 1.58 0.50
N ILE A 216 -10.57 2.22 0.00
CA ILE A 216 -9.55 1.55 -0.82
C ILE A 216 -8.82 0.49 -0.02
N SER A 217 -8.41 0.83 1.21
CA SER A 217 -7.73 -0.10 2.11
C SER A 217 -8.62 -1.30 2.47
N PHE A 218 -9.89 -1.03 2.78
CA PHE A 218 -10.90 -2.06 3.04
C PHE A 218 -11.00 -3.06 1.88
N VAL A 219 -11.20 -2.58 0.65
CA VAL A 219 -11.35 -3.46 -0.51
C VAL A 219 -10.11 -4.32 -0.71
N CYS A 220 -8.92 -3.74 -0.67
CA CYS A 220 -7.68 -4.47 -0.92
C CYS A 220 -7.40 -5.54 0.14
N ASP A 221 -7.57 -5.23 1.42
CA ASP A 221 -7.24 -6.18 2.49
C ASP A 221 -8.34 -7.22 2.70
N LEU A 222 -9.61 -6.84 2.58
CA LEU A 222 -10.71 -7.81 2.67
C LEU A 222 -10.69 -8.78 1.48
N ALA A 223 -10.45 -8.28 0.28
CA ALA A 223 -10.28 -9.14 -0.90
C ALA A 223 -9.14 -10.14 -0.71
N GLN A 224 -8.04 -9.71 -0.10
CA GLN A 224 -6.93 -10.59 0.23
C GLN A 224 -7.34 -11.63 1.28
N PHE A 225 -8.04 -11.24 2.33
CA PHE A 225 -8.51 -12.14 3.38
C PHE A 225 -9.49 -13.20 2.83
N LEU A 226 -10.42 -12.81 1.96
CA LEU A 226 -11.42 -13.74 1.39
C LEU A 226 -10.78 -14.87 0.55
N ARG A 227 -9.48 -14.75 0.18
CA ARG A 227 -8.71 -15.86 -0.39
C ARG A 227 -8.40 -16.96 0.62
N GLU A 228 -8.79 -16.80 1.91
CA GLU A 228 -8.90 -17.91 2.85
C GLU A 228 -9.68 -19.09 2.24
N ARG A 229 -10.70 -18.78 1.41
CA ARG A 229 -11.55 -19.78 0.74
C ARG A 229 -10.78 -20.71 -0.20
N ASP A 230 -9.66 -20.26 -0.76
CA ASP A 230 -8.78 -21.11 -1.58
C ASP A 230 -8.10 -22.22 -0.76
N ASN A 231 -8.02 -22.06 0.56
CA ASN A 231 -7.40 -22.98 1.51
C ASN A 231 -8.44 -23.77 2.33
N LYS A 232 -9.69 -23.81 1.89
CA LYS A 232 -10.80 -24.44 2.62
C LYS A 232 -10.47 -25.86 3.07
N GLN A 233 -9.99 -26.70 2.15
CA GLN A 233 -9.68 -28.09 2.46
C GLN A 233 -8.61 -28.20 3.55
N VAL A 234 -7.53 -27.45 3.46
CA VAL A 234 -6.42 -27.46 4.43
C VAL A 234 -6.90 -27.02 5.82
N ILE A 235 -7.80 -26.03 5.89
CA ILE A 235 -8.36 -25.52 7.15
C ILE A 235 -9.30 -26.57 7.79
N GLU A 236 -10.18 -27.17 6.98
CA GLU A 236 -11.13 -28.18 7.43
C GLU A 236 -10.44 -29.48 7.89
N GLU A 237 -9.38 -29.92 7.22
CA GLU A 237 -8.55 -31.08 7.62
C GLU A 237 -7.89 -30.89 9.00
N GLN A 238 -7.67 -29.65 9.42
CA GLN A 238 -7.16 -29.30 10.76
C GLN A 238 -8.27 -29.13 11.82
N GLY A 239 -9.54 -29.40 11.47
CA GLY A 239 -10.67 -29.31 12.38
C GLY A 239 -11.22 -27.88 12.59
N TYR A 240 -10.91 -26.94 11.69
CA TYR A 240 -11.42 -25.57 11.73
C TYR A 240 -12.38 -25.30 10.57
N GLU A 241 -13.27 -24.34 10.73
CA GLU A 241 -14.11 -23.81 9.66
C GLU A 241 -13.48 -22.55 9.07
N LEU A 242 -13.89 -22.17 7.83
CA LEU A 242 -13.55 -20.85 7.31
C LEU A 242 -14.08 -19.75 8.21
N ILE A 243 -13.25 -18.80 8.58
CA ILE A 243 -13.66 -17.61 9.35
C ILE A 243 -14.67 -16.79 8.55
N SER A 244 -14.47 -16.72 7.21
CA SER A 244 -15.34 -16.02 6.26
C SER A 244 -16.58 -16.83 5.83
N LYS A 245 -16.89 -17.97 6.47
CA LYS A 245 -17.97 -18.89 6.07
C LYS A 245 -19.32 -18.19 5.89
N ASN A 246 -19.66 -17.29 6.79
CA ASN A 246 -20.95 -16.59 6.83
C ASN A 246 -20.86 -15.11 6.46
N PHE A 247 -19.78 -14.70 5.78
CA PHE A 247 -19.51 -13.27 5.46
C PHE A 247 -20.72 -12.60 4.81
N GLU A 248 -21.35 -13.27 3.83
CA GLU A 248 -22.46 -12.74 3.07
C GLU A 248 -23.71 -12.48 3.90
N LYS A 249 -23.89 -13.27 4.97
CA LYS A 249 -25.03 -13.18 5.90
C LYS A 249 -24.77 -12.19 7.02
N ASP A 250 -23.57 -12.26 7.60
CA ASP A 250 -23.24 -11.53 8.81
C ASP A 250 -22.88 -10.07 8.55
N PHE A 251 -22.33 -9.77 7.32
CA PHE A 251 -21.84 -8.44 6.93
C PHE A 251 -22.35 -8.01 5.54
N PRO A 252 -23.67 -7.88 5.35
CA PRO A 252 -24.27 -7.60 4.03
C PRO A 252 -23.92 -6.23 3.47
N LEU A 253 -23.73 -5.18 4.30
CA LEU A 253 -23.33 -3.85 3.83
C LEU A 253 -21.88 -3.84 3.40
N SER A 254 -21.00 -4.51 4.15
CA SER A 254 -19.59 -4.69 3.81
C SER A 254 -19.45 -5.46 2.49
N LEU A 255 -20.23 -6.52 2.28
CA LEU A 255 -20.28 -7.26 1.02
C LEU A 255 -20.74 -6.36 -0.13
N LYS A 256 -21.84 -5.63 0.07
CA LYS A 256 -22.37 -4.71 -0.95
C LYS A 256 -21.32 -3.66 -1.31
N HIS A 257 -20.68 -3.06 -0.30
CA HIS A 257 -19.64 -2.04 -0.49
C HIS A 257 -18.44 -2.59 -1.27
N LEU A 258 -17.96 -3.77 -0.89
CA LEU A 258 -16.89 -4.47 -1.63
C LEU A 258 -17.26 -4.69 -3.09
N LYS A 259 -18.48 -5.20 -3.37
CA LYS A 259 -18.98 -5.43 -4.74
C LYS A 259 -19.13 -4.14 -5.54
N ASP A 260 -19.66 -3.09 -4.94
CA ASP A 260 -19.89 -1.82 -5.64
C ASP A 260 -18.57 -1.11 -6.00
N LEU A 261 -17.58 -1.14 -5.11
CA LEU A 261 -16.25 -0.59 -5.39
C LEU A 261 -15.48 -1.45 -6.40
N SER A 262 -15.59 -2.77 -6.33
CA SER A 262 -14.93 -3.70 -7.28
C SER A 262 -15.36 -3.47 -8.74
N LYS A 263 -16.56 -2.93 -8.97
CA LYS A 263 -17.05 -2.59 -10.31
C LYS A 263 -16.47 -1.28 -10.86
N LYS A 264 -15.89 -0.43 -10.00
CA LYS A 264 -15.31 0.82 -10.46
C LYS A 264 -14.06 0.55 -11.30
N ARG A 265 -13.88 1.34 -12.34
CA ARG A 265 -12.82 1.20 -13.32
C ARG A 265 -11.43 1.10 -12.69
N GLU A 266 -11.13 1.99 -11.73
CA GLU A 266 -9.82 2.10 -11.09
C GLU A 266 -9.46 0.85 -10.28
N PHE A 267 -10.46 0.23 -9.63
CA PHE A 267 -10.28 -1.05 -8.93
C PHE A 267 -10.15 -2.21 -9.90
N LYS A 268 -11.04 -2.29 -10.89
CA LYS A 268 -11.07 -3.37 -11.87
C LYS A 268 -9.78 -3.45 -12.70
N GLU A 269 -9.24 -2.32 -13.14
CA GLU A 269 -8.00 -2.28 -13.91
C GLU A 269 -6.78 -2.77 -13.11
N ILE A 270 -6.77 -2.58 -11.78
CA ILE A 270 -5.64 -2.96 -10.92
C ILE A 270 -5.80 -4.39 -10.37
N MET A 271 -7.01 -4.73 -9.92
CA MET A 271 -7.26 -5.98 -9.20
C MET A 271 -7.87 -7.07 -10.09
N SER A 272 -8.45 -6.71 -11.25
CA SER A 272 -9.08 -7.57 -12.28
C SER A 272 -9.36 -9.03 -11.84
N ASN A 273 -8.54 -9.97 -12.30
CA ASN A 273 -8.68 -11.41 -12.04
C ASN A 273 -8.67 -11.81 -10.56
N TYR A 274 -8.22 -10.94 -9.68
CA TYR A 274 -8.21 -11.22 -8.25
C TYR A 274 -9.61 -11.05 -7.65
N LEU A 275 -10.35 -10.03 -8.08
CA LEU A 275 -11.74 -9.80 -7.66
C LEU A 275 -12.68 -10.85 -8.23
N ASP A 276 -12.47 -11.27 -9.48
CA ASP A 276 -13.30 -12.29 -10.16
C ASP A 276 -13.23 -13.67 -9.46
N LYS A 277 -12.20 -13.91 -8.65
CA LYS A 277 -12.06 -15.15 -7.86
C LYS A 277 -12.77 -15.10 -6.51
N ILE A 278 -13.23 -13.94 -6.08
CA ILE A 278 -13.91 -13.76 -4.80
C ILE A 278 -15.43 -13.85 -4.98
N PHE A 279 -15.92 -13.44 -6.12
CA PHE A 279 -17.31 -13.42 -6.52
C PHE A 279 -17.55 -14.42 -7.65
#